data_34ab02e7e6fb398cc426af4c05ae9cf4
#
_entry.id   34ab02e7e6fb398cc426af4c05ae9cf4
#
_cell.length_a   1.000
_cell.length_b   1.000
_cell.length_c   1.000
_cell.angle_alpha   90.00
_cell.angle_beta   90.00
_cell.angle_gamma   90.00
#
_symmetry.space_group_name_H-M   'P 1'
#
loop_
_entity.id
_entity.type
_entity.pdbx_description
1 polymer ?
#
loop_
_entity_poly.entity_id
_entity_poly.type
_entity_poly.pdbx_seq_one_letter_code
_entity_poly.pdbx_strand_id
1 'polypeptide(L)'
;MNNQKIITAESGQNVTLTCRAPNNSSSISVVEWSRADLGEEYVLLYRDGRFDTDDQHTSFKNRVDLQDRQMKDGDVSLILKDVTTNDVGSYECRVKTGNNRRKRANLSGEPISIIYLSVDPPDQKIITAESGQDVTLTCRAPNSSSISIVEWSRADLGDEYVLLYRNGQFDPDEQHPSFKNRVDLQDRQMKDGDVSLILKDVTINDVGSYECRVKTGNNRRKRANLSGEPISIITLSVVVPPGQTGPSAGVIIGLSVSAVLLVAAPVGFLIFRKYKQRRSRDSIQHPSDMQQL
;
A
#
# COMPACT_ATOMS: atom_id res chain seq x y z
N MET A 1 -9.38 -12.93 29.28
CA MET A 1 -8.45 -13.31 28.19
C MET A 1 -8.82 -12.48 26.99
N ASN A 2 -8.04 -11.43 26.65
CA ASN A 2 -8.30 -10.62 25.45
C ASN A 2 -8.00 -11.48 24.22
N ASN A 3 -9.03 -11.92 23.56
CA ASN A 3 -8.94 -12.68 22.31
C ASN A 3 -8.64 -11.68 21.18
N GLN A 4 -7.37 -11.30 21.01
CA GLN A 4 -6.94 -10.45 19.91
C GLN A 4 -7.11 -11.24 18.61
N LYS A 5 -7.92 -10.74 17.69
CA LYS A 5 -8.12 -11.32 16.37
C LYS A 5 -7.02 -10.81 15.44
N ILE A 6 -6.41 -11.71 14.66
CA ILE A 6 -5.43 -11.35 13.63
C ILE A 6 -6.12 -11.48 12.26
N ILE A 7 -5.95 -10.47 11.41
CA ILE A 7 -6.35 -10.47 10.01
C ILE A 7 -5.09 -10.23 9.19
N THR A 8 -4.86 -11.08 8.19
CA THR A 8 -3.76 -10.94 7.22
C THR A 8 -4.34 -10.55 5.87
N ALA A 9 -3.68 -9.63 5.18
CA ALA A 9 -4.03 -9.16 3.84
C ALA A 9 -2.77 -8.97 2.99
N GLU A 10 -2.92 -8.97 1.69
CA GLU A 10 -1.88 -8.57 0.74
C GLU A 10 -1.95 -7.07 0.48
N SER A 11 -0.82 -6.43 0.17
CA SER A 11 -0.78 -5.03 -0.24
C SER A 11 -1.74 -4.77 -1.41
N GLY A 12 -2.52 -3.67 -1.34
CA GLY A 12 -3.54 -3.31 -2.32
C GLY A 12 -4.91 -3.96 -2.11
N GLN A 13 -5.08 -4.88 -1.17
CA GLN A 13 -6.39 -5.45 -0.85
C GLN A 13 -7.28 -4.47 -0.08
N ASN A 14 -8.60 -4.73 -0.14
CA ASN A 14 -9.58 -4.15 0.78
C ASN A 14 -9.85 -5.16 1.89
N VAL A 15 -9.79 -4.74 3.14
CA VAL A 15 -10.03 -5.61 4.29
C VAL A 15 -11.21 -5.13 5.10
N THR A 16 -11.90 -6.08 5.75
CA THR A 16 -12.96 -5.79 6.71
C THR A 16 -12.48 -6.16 8.11
N LEU A 17 -12.36 -5.16 8.97
CA LEU A 17 -12.09 -5.35 10.39
C LEU A 17 -13.43 -5.49 11.11
N THR A 18 -13.73 -6.72 11.51
CA THR A 18 -15.08 -7.05 12.03
C THR A 18 -15.29 -6.58 13.45
N CYS A 19 -16.35 -5.81 13.67
CA CYS A 19 -16.76 -5.38 15.00
C CYS A 19 -18.29 -5.39 15.10
N ARG A 20 -18.81 -5.95 16.20
CA ARG A 20 -20.25 -6.00 16.44
C ARG A 20 -20.54 -5.50 17.84
N ALA A 21 -21.42 -4.52 17.92
CA ALA A 21 -21.93 -4.03 19.19
C ALA A 21 -22.72 -5.12 19.93
N PRO A 22 -22.69 -5.16 21.28
CA PRO A 22 -23.47 -6.13 22.05
C PRO A 22 -24.96 -6.04 21.75
N ASN A 23 -25.64 -7.20 21.76
CA ASN A 23 -27.08 -7.34 21.52
C ASN A 23 -27.87 -6.55 22.57
N ASN A 24 -28.26 -5.35 22.28
CA ASN A 24 -29.28 -4.47 22.91
C ASN A 24 -29.08 -3.02 22.46
N SER A 25 -28.28 -2.80 21.43
CA SER A 25 -27.99 -1.46 20.91
C SER A 25 -29.11 -0.98 20.00
N SER A 26 -30.28 -0.67 20.58
CA SER A 26 -31.40 -0.09 19.84
C SER A 26 -31.10 1.30 19.25
N SER A 27 -29.98 1.92 19.59
CA SER A 27 -29.46 3.10 18.91
C SER A 27 -27.96 3.31 19.19
N ILE A 28 -27.12 2.93 18.22
CA ILE A 28 -25.71 3.30 18.25
C ILE A 28 -25.61 4.80 17.91
N SER A 29 -25.03 5.57 18.81
CA SER A 29 -24.87 7.03 18.66
C SER A 29 -23.45 7.43 18.24
N VAL A 30 -22.45 6.62 18.62
CA VAL A 30 -21.04 6.85 18.26
C VAL A 30 -20.39 5.51 17.92
N VAL A 31 -19.62 5.51 16.85
CA VAL A 31 -18.67 4.44 16.48
C VAL A 31 -17.30 5.08 16.33
N GLU A 32 -16.32 4.55 17.02
CA GLU A 32 -14.93 4.98 16.96
C GLU A 32 -14.05 3.80 16.59
N TRP A 33 -13.27 3.99 15.56
CA TRP A 33 -12.15 3.14 15.22
C TRP A 33 -10.86 3.92 15.41
N SER A 34 -9.97 3.42 16.23
CA SER A 34 -8.69 4.03 16.54
C SER A 34 -7.54 3.04 16.36
N ARG A 35 -6.32 3.55 16.29
CA ARG A 35 -5.07 2.78 16.28
C ARG A 35 -4.09 3.47 17.23
N ALA A 36 -3.47 2.71 18.12
CA ALA A 36 -2.72 3.24 19.27
C ALA A 36 -1.55 4.18 18.91
N ASP A 37 -0.99 4.04 17.71
CA ASP A 37 0.13 4.85 17.21
C ASP A 37 -0.28 6.22 16.65
N LEU A 38 -1.58 6.49 16.48
CA LEU A 38 -2.09 7.74 15.88
C LEU A 38 -2.34 8.86 16.91
N GLY A 39 -2.09 8.60 18.19
CA GLY A 39 -2.35 9.57 19.26
C GLY A 39 -3.83 9.88 19.41
N GLU A 40 -4.22 11.14 19.23
CA GLU A 40 -5.60 11.60 19.39
C GLU A 40 -6.42 11.57 18.10
N GLU A 41 -5.81 11.22 16.95
CA GLU A 41 -6.49 11.13 15.68
C GLU A 41 -7.18 9.76 15.50
N TYR A 42 -8.27 9.73 14.73
CA TYR A 42 -9.06 8.53 14.51
C TYR A 42 -8.77 7.90 13.15
N VAL A 43 -8.97 6.59 13.08
CA VAL A 43 -9.11 5.87 11.80
C VAL A 43 -10.46 6.23 11.17
N LEU A 44 -11.55 6.09 11.96
CA LEU A 44 -12.90 6.49 11.58
C LEU A 44 -13.68 6.90 12.82
N LEU A 45 -14.40 8.01 12.73
CA LEU A 45 -15.35 8.44 13.75
C LEU A 45 -16.72 8.68 13.10
N TYR A 46 -17.75 8.01 13.60
CA TYR A 46 -19.14 8.26 13.27
C TYR A 46 -19.85 8.79 14.52
N ARG A 47 -20.45 9.97 14.42
CA ARG A 47 -21.24 10.57 15.49
C ARG A 47 -22.31 11.49 14.93
N ASP A 48 -23.39 11.70 15.68
CA ASP A 48 -24.50 12.58 15.30
C ASP A 48 -25.07 12.28 13.89
N GLY A 49 -25.10 10.99 13.49
CA GLY A 49 -25.67 10.54 12.23
C GLY A 49 -24.74 10.73 11.00
N ARG A 50 -23.49 11.10 11.20
CA ARG A 50 -22.54 11.35 10.10
C ARG A 50 -21.11 10.94 10.45
N PHE A 51 -20.28 10.78 9.43
CA PHE A 51 -18.84 10.67 9.61
C PHE A 51 -18.24 12.02 10.00
N ASP A 52 -17.41 12.00 11.01
CA ASP A 52 -16.61 13.14 11.43
C ASP A 52 -15.19 12.98 10.89
N THR A 53 -14.74 13.95 10.09
CA THR A 53 -13.44 13.90 9.41
C THR A 53 -12.46 14.94 9.93
N ASP A 54 -12.85 15.73 10.92
CA ASP A 54 -12.02 16.84 11.42
C ASP A 54 -10.74 16.30 12.07
N ASP A 55 -10.87 15.32 12.97
CA ASP A 55 -9.75 14.67 13.66
C ASP A 55 -9.38 13.31 13.04
N GLN A 56 -9.78 13.05 11.79
CA GLN A 56 -9.40 11.82 11.08
C GLN A 56 -7.95 11.91 10.60
N HIS A 57 -7.14 10.90 10.93
CA HIS A 57 -5.76 10.82 10.46
C HIS A 57 -5.69 10.80 8.93
N THR A 58 -4.73 11.53 8.37
CA THR A 58 -4.65 11.79 6.93
C THR A 58 -4.51 10.53 6.09
N SER A 59 -3.81 9.50 6.58
CA SER A 59 -3.62 8.22 5.87
C SER A 59 -4.92 7.42 5.69
N PHE A 60 -5.97 7.70 6.46
CA PHE A 60 -7.26 7.02 6.36
C PHE A 60 -8.33 7.81 5.60
N LYS A 61 -8.05 9.07 5.25
CA LYS A 61 -9.01 9.90 4.48
C LYS A 61 -9.34 9.25 3.14
N ASN A 62 -10.64 9.06 2.87
CA ASN A 62 -11.20 8.43 1.67
C ASN A 62 -10.89 6.92 1.51
N ARG A 63 -10.25 6.29 2.49
CA ARG A 63 -9.91 4.86 2.46
C ARG A 63 -10.75 4.00 3.39
N VAL A 64 -11.54 4.60 4.26
CA VAL A 64 -12.34 3.88 5.25
C VAL A 64 -13.83 4.12 5.08
N ASP A 65 -14.62 3.11 5.44
CA ASP A 65 -16.08 3.15 5.49
C ASP A 65 -16.59 2.12 6.51
N LEU A 66 -17.86 2.25 6.94
CA LEU A 66 -18.54 1.17 7.65
C LEU A 66 -19.11 0.17 6.65
N GLN A 67 -18.99 -1.12 6.96
CA GLN A 67 -19.55 -2.19 6.13
C GLN A 67 -21.08 -2.05 6.01
N ASP A 68 -21.75 -1.75 7.11
CA ASP A 68 -23.16 -1.39 7.13
C ASP A 68 -23.34 0.00 7.74
N ARG A 69 -23.63 1.00 6.90
CA ARG A 69 -23.92 2.37 7.38
C ARG A 69 -25.19 2.48 8.18
N GLN A 70 -26.09 1.50 8.09
CA GLN A 70 -27.32 1.46 8.89
C GLN A 70 -27.10 0.77 10.25
N MET A 71 -25.90 0.17 10.45
CA MET A 71 -25.51 -0.54 11.68
C MET A 71 -26.53 -1.57 12.13
N LYS A 72 -27.13 -2.26 11.15
CA LYS A 72 -28.11 -3.32 11.41
C LYS A 72 -27.46 -4.40 12.28
N ASP A 73 -28.23 -4.93 13.18
CA ASP A 73 -27.78 -5.99 14.10
C ASP A 73 -26.49 -5.65 14.85
N GLY A 74 -26.19 -4.35 15.00
CA GLY A 74 -25.01 -3.86 15.68
C GLY A 74 -23.72 -3.99 14.88
N ASP A 75 -23.77 -4.26 13.57
CA ASP A 75 -22.58 -4.34 12.73
C ASP A 75 -21.97 -2.93 12.53
N VAL A 76 -20.76 -2.75 13.06
CA VAL A 76 -19.95 -1.53 12.94
C VAL A 76 -18.57 -1.84 12.37
N SER A 77 -18.49 -2.91 11.61
CA SER A 77 -17.24 -3.35 10.97
C SER A 77 -16.68 -2.28 10.04
N LEU A 78 -15.37 -2.10 10.08
CA LEU A 78 -14.63 -1.15 9.27
C LEU A 78 -14.18 -1.81 7.96
N ILE A 79 -14.46 -1.17 6.83
CA ILE A 79 -13.78 -1.47 5.57
C ILE A 79 -12.59 -0.53 5.45
N LEU A 80 -11.39 -1.08 5.31
CA LEU A 80 -10.17 -0.35 4.98
C LEU A 80 -9.74 -0.76 3.57
N LYS A 81 -9.64 0.23 2.69
CA LYS A 81 -9.36 0.06 1.26
C LYS A 81 -7.88 0.23 0.97
N ASP A 82 -7.42 -0.50 -0.05
CA ASP A 82 -6.07 -0.40 -0.60
C ASP A 82 -5.01 -0.44 0.52
N VAL A 83 -5.04 -1.53 1.34
CA VAL A 83 -4.13 -1.65 2.47
C VAL A 83 -2.67 -1.74 2.04
N THR A 84 -1.81 -1.19 2.87
CA THR A 84 -0.36 -1.15 2.67
C THR A 84 0.37 -1.62 3.92
N THR A 85 1.66 -1.84 3.85
CA THR A 85 2.48 -2.19 5.02
C THR A 85 2.43 -1.12 6.12
N ASN A 86 2.11 0.15 5.78
CA ASN A 86 1.90 1.22 6.74
C ASN A 86 0.59 1.10 7.54
N ASP A 87 -0.32 0.24 7.09
CA ASP A 87 -1.58 -0.01 7.80
C ASP A 87 -1.47 -1.13 8.84
N VAL A 88 -0.34 -1.80 8.94
CA VAL A 88 -0.07 -2.82 9.98
C VAL A 88 -0.21 -2.19 11.36
N GLY A 89 -0.94 -2.88 12.23
CA GLY A 89 -1.13 -2.41 13.61
C GLY A 89 -2.37 -2.95 14.30
N SER A 90 -2.55 -2.54 15.55
CA SER A 90 -3.71 -2.90 16.38
C SER A 90 -4.80 -1.86 16.27
N TYR A 91 -5.94 -2.28 15.75
CA TYR A 91 -7.15 -1.46 15.59
C TYR A 91 -8.13 -1.77 16.71
N GLU A 92 -8.66 -0.73 17.30
CA GLU A 92 -9.60 -0.81 18.39
C GLU A 92 -10.95 -0.24 17.97
N CYS A 93 -12.01 -0.99 18.25
CA CYS A 93 -13.39 -0.61 17.97
C CYS A 93 -14.10 -0.28 19.28
N ARG A 94 -14.68 0.91 19.35
CA ARG A 94 -15.53 1.35 20.46
C ARG A 94 -16.88 1.83 19.96
N VAL A 95 -17.92 1.58 20.73
CA VAL A 95 -19.27 2.05 20.44
C VAL A 95 -19.89 2.70 21.66
N LYS A 96 -20.76 3.68 21.41
CA LYS A 96 -21.62 4.26 22.42
C LYS A 96 -23.06 4.15 21.98
N THR A 97 -23.91 3.71 22.90
CA THR A 97 -25.36 3.61 22.71
C THR A 97 -26.08 4.67 23.54
N GLY A 98 -27.23 5.15 23.06
CA GLY A 98 -28.09 6.09 23.79
C GLY A 98 -27.99 7.56 23.40
N ASN A 99 -28.98 8.37 23.86
CA ASN A 99 -29.23 9.76 23.44
C ASN A 99 -28.42 10.83 24.21
N ASN A 100 -27.28 10.52 24.80
CA ASN A 100 -26.50 11.53 25.53
C ASN A 100 -25.75 12.45 24.59
N ARG A 101 -26.43 13.50 24.12
CA ARG A 101 -25.92 14.56 23.22
C ARG A 101 -24.92 15.51 23.83
N ARG A 102 -24.40 15.31 25.05
CA ARG A 102 -23.53 16.30 25.72
C ARG A 102 -22.26 15.63 26.21
N LYS A 103 -21.20 15.83 25.46
CA LYS A 103 -19.74 15.96 25.73
C LYS A 103 -18.95 15.40 24.54
N ARG A 104 -17.84 16.09 24.17
CA ARG A 104 -16.79 15.53 23.32
C ARG A 104 -16.60 14.10 23.76
N ALA A 105 -16.89 13.17 22.86
CA ALA A 105 -16.87 11.75 23.19
C ALA A 105 -15.42 11.26 23.25
N ASN A 106 -14.73 11.55 24.34
CA ASN A 106 -13.69 10.66 24.80
C ASN A 106 -14.42 9.37 25.19
N LEU A 107 -14.37 8.39 24.31
CA LEU A 107 -14.83 7.05 24.60
C LEU A 107 -13.81 6.40 25.54
N SER A 108 -13.80 6.82 26.81
CA SER A 108 -12.92 6.30 27.87
C SER A 108 -13.30 4.88 28.34
N GLY A 109 -13.94 4.11 27.46
CA GLY A 109 -14.33 2.72 27.73
C GLY A 109 -13.38 1.71 27.08
N GLU A 110 -13.41 0.48 27.60
CA GLU A 110 -12.70 -0.64 26.98
C GLU A 110 -13.21 -0.86 25.54
N PRO A 111 -12.32 -1.15 24.58
CA PRO A 111 -12.73 -1.51 23.24
C PRO A 111 -13.53 -2.79 23.23
N ILE A 112 -14.59 -2.83 22.41
CA ILE A 112 -15.41 -4.05 22.24
C ILE A 112 -14.74 -5.06 21.32
N SER A 113 -13.79 -4.62 20.50
CA SER A 113 -12.96 -5.49 19.65
C SER A 113 -11.58 -4.88 19.47
N ILE A 114 -10.56 -5.74 19.50
CA ILE A 114 -9.18 -5.39 19.15
C ILE A 114 -8.74 -6.35 18.05
N ILE A 115 -8.30 -5.77 16.91
CA ILE A 115 -7.90 -6.54 15.74
C ILE A 115 -6.50 -6.10 15.33
N TYR A 116 -5.59 -7.07 15.24
CA TYR A 116 -4.29 -6.84 14.64
C TYR A 116 -4.37 -7.08 13.13
N LEU A 117 -4.08 -6.07 12.34
CA LEU A 117 -3.93 -6.17 10.89
C LEU A 117 -2.46 -6.41 10.56
N SER A 118 -2.20 -7.51 9.86
CA SER A 118 -0.92 -7.80 9.21
C SER A 118 -1.09 -7.60 7.71
N VAL A 119 -0.14 -6.93 7.06
CA VAL A 119 -0.16 -6.75 5.61
C VAL A 119 1.13 -7.31 5.05
N ASP A 120 1.00 -8.28 4.15
CA ASP A 120 2.14 -8.84 3.44
C ASP A 120 2.67 -7.82 2.43
N PRO A 121 4.00 -7.70 2.29
CA PRO A 121 4.60 -6.79 1.34
C PRO A 121 4.21 -7.17 -0.10
N PRO A 122 4.39 -6.21 -1.05
CA PRO A 122 4.13 -6.50 -2.46
C PRO A 122 4.95 -7.68 -2.97
N ASP A 123 4.35 -8.45 -3.88
CA ASP A 123 5.03 -9.54 -4.58
C ASP A 123 6.32 -9.04 -5.24
N GLN A 124 7.43 -9.71 -4.98
CA GLN A 124 8.71 -9.42 -5.62
C GLN A 124 9.11 -10.57 -6.54
N LYS A 125 9.36 -10.26 -7.81
CA LYS A 125 9.72 -11.23 -8.86
C LYS A 125 10.96 -10.77 -9.62
N ILE A 126 11.76 -11.74 -10.08
CA ILE A 126 12.86 -11.48 -11.00
C ILE A 126 12.52 -12.18 -12.32
N ILE A 127 12.57 -11.43 -13.42
CA ILE A 127 12.35 -11.94 -14.78
C ILE A 127 13.64 -11.69 -15.56
N THR A 128 14.10 -12.72 -16.26
CA THR A 128 15.23 -12.63 -17.17
C THR A 128 14.74 -12.83 -18.60
N ALA A 129 15.12 -11.92 -19.51
CA ALA A 129 14.79 -11.99 -20.92
C ALA A 129 16.05 -11.83 -21.78
N GLU A 130 16.02 -12.30 -23.01
CA GLU A 130 17.06 -12.03 -24.00
C GLU A 130 16.77 -10.72 -24.73
N SER A 131 17.82 -9.98 -25.09
CA SER A 131 17.67 -8.77 -25.90
C SER A 131 16.97 -9.06 -27.22
N GLY A 132 15.97 -8.24 -27.58
CA GLY A 132 15.11 -8.42 -28.75
C GLY A 132 13.85 -9.24 -28.50
N GLN A 133 13.66 -9.81 -27.32
CA GLN A 133 12.43 -10.53 -26.96
C GLN A 133 11.34 -9.59 -26.46
N ASP A 134 10.09 -10.04 -26.58
CA ASP A 134 8.95 -9.46 -25.85
C ASP A 134 8.85 -10.16 -24.49
N VAL A 135 8.62 -9.39 -23.43
CA VAL A 135 8.50 -9.92 -22.08
C VAL A 135 7.19 -9.47 -21.44
N THR A 136 6.60 -10.36 -20.64
CA THR A 136 5.43 -10.03 -19.83
C THR A 136 5.84 -9.86 -18.36
N LEU A 137 5.62 -8.67 -17.83
CA LEU A 137 5.77 -8.36 -16.42
C LEU A 137 4.42 -8.62 -15.74
N THR A 138 4.33 -9.71 -14.96
CA THR A 138 3.05 -10.19 -14.43
C THR A 138 2.60 -9.40 -13.22
N CYS A 139 1.38 -8.87 -13.26
CA CYS A 139 0.75 -8.19 -12.13
C CYS A 139 -0.74 -8.50 -12.10
N ARG A 140 -1.25 -8.85 -10.94
CA ARG A 140 -2.67 -9.15 -10.74
C ARG A 140 -3.22 -8.34 -9.58
N ALA A 141 -4.28 -7.57 -9.86
CA ALA A 141 -4.98 -6.83 -8.84
C ALA A 141 -5.71 -7.81 -7.89
N PRO A 142 -5.57 -7.66 -6.58
CA PRO A 142 -6.20 -8.57 -5.60
C PRO A 142 -7.73 -8.50 -5.60
N ASN A 143 -8.29 -7.39 -6.07
CA ASN A 143 -9.73 -7.19 -6.24
C ASN A 143 -10.03 -6.80 -7.68
N SER A 144 -10.62 -7.72 -8.45
CA SER A 144 -10.90 -7.53 -9.87
C SER A 144 -12.10 -6.62 -10.19
N SER A 145 -12.87 -6.19 -9.19
CA SER A 145 -14.06 -5.37 -9.40
C SER A 145 -13.70 -3.90 -9.62
N SER A 146 -13.88 -3.43 -10.87
CA SER A 146 -13.76 -2.04 -11.30
C SER A 146 -12.38 -1.38 -11.08
N ILE A 147 -11.36 -1.89 -11.77
CA ILE A 147 -10.07 -1.20 -11.88
C ILE A 147 -10.28 0.11 -12.65
N SER A 148 -9.90 1.22 -12.05
CA SER A 148 -10.07 2.56 -12.63
C SER A 148 -8.76 3.17 -13.11
N ILE A 149 -7.66 2.79 -12.48
CA ILE A 149 -6.30 3.24 -12.83
C ILE A 149 -5.35 2.05 -12.75
N VAL A 150 -4.48 1.92 -13.74
CA VAL A 150 -3.31 1.05 -13.74
C VAL A 150 -2.09 1.90 -14.02
N GLU A 151 -1.10 1.82 -13.16
CA GLU A 151 0.16 2.52 -13.27
C GLU A 151 1.30 1.53 -13.26
N TRP A 152 2.12 1.57 -14.30
CA TRP A 152 3.41 0.94 -14.35
C TRP A 152 4.50 2.01 -14.35
N SER A 153 5.37 1.97 -13.37
CA SER A 153 6.48 2.91 -13.21
C SER A 153 7.81 2.18 -13.06
N ARG A 154 8.91 2.91 -13.22
CA ARG A 154 10.27 2.44 -12.95
C ARG A 154 10.99 3.55 -12.18
N ALA A 155 11.66 3.20 -11.10
CA ALA A 155 12.18 4.16 -10.12
C ALA A 155 13.16 5.21 -10.68
N ASP A 156 13.84 4.91 -11.79
CA ASP A 156 14.82 5.78 -12.44
C ASP A 156 14.23 6.80 -13.43
N LEU A 157 12.90 6.72 -13.71
CA LEU A 157 12.23 7.59 -14.68
C LEU A 157 11.65 8.87 -14.07
N GLY A 158 11.81 9.09 -12.76
CA GLY A 158 11.23 10.23 -12.06
C GLY A 158 9.69 10.21 -12.09
N ASP A 159 9.08 11.27 -12.58
CA ASP A 159 7.62 11.44 -12.61
C ASP A 159 6.95 10.86 -13.87
N GLU A 160 7.71 10.29 -14.79
CA GLU A 160 7.18 9.70 -16.03
C GLU A 160 6.86 8.21 -15.84
N TYR A 161 5.86 7.73 -16.58
CA TYR A 161 5.38 6.36 -16.47
C TYR A 161 5.92 5.46 -17.59
N VAL A 162 6.03 4.17 -17.28
CA VAL A 162 6.18 3.13 -18.29
C VAL A 162 4.87 2.98 -19.06
N LEU A 163 3.74 2.86 -18.32
CA LEU A 163 2.39 2.84 -18.86
C LEU A 163 1.42 3.41 -17.83
N LEU A 164 0.52 4.27 -18.26
CA LEU A 164 -0.59 4.76 -17.47
C LEU A 164 -1.91 4.50 -18.18
N TYR A 165 -2.84 3.81 -17.51
CA TYR A 165 -4.20 3.62 -17.92
C TYR A 165 -5.14 4.31 -16.94
N ARG A 166 -5.96 5.23 -17.43
CA ARG A 166 -6.96 5.96 -16.63
C ARG A 166 -8.15 6.40 -17.48
N ASN A 167 -9.29 6.59 -16.85
CA ASN A 167 -10.52 7.04 -17.56
C ASN A 167 -10.93 6.13 -18.73
N GLY A 168 -10.61 4.83 -18.67
CA GLY A 168 -10.98 3.87 -19.71
C GLY A 168 -10.02 3.79 -20.89
N GLN A 169 -8.88 4.48 -20.86
CA GLN A 169 -7.91 4.55 -21.95
C GLN A 169 -6.47 4.70 -21.47
N PHE A 170 -5.53 4.41 -22.38
CA PHE A 170 -4.12 4.74 -22.15
C PHE A 170 -3.90 6.24 -22.19
N ASP A 171 -3.02 6.70 -21.31
CA ASP A 171 -2.61 8.09 -21.25
C ASP A 171 -1.14 8.21 -21.70
N PRO A 172 -0.89 8.71 -22.91
CA PRO A 172 0.47 8.81 -23.44
C PRO A 172 1.19 10.11 -23.05
N ASP A 173 0.50 11.07 -22.44
CA ASP A 173 1.06 12.42 -22.21
C ASP A 173 2.20 12.38 -21.19
N GLU A 174 2.07 11.58 -20.16
CA GLU A 174 3.08 11.42 -19.09
C GLU A 174 3.93 10.14 -19.27
N GLN A 175 3.84 9.47 -20.45
CA GLN A 175 4.63 8.27 -20.74
C GLN A 175 6.04 8.62 -21.14
N HIS A 176 7.04 7.96 -20.51
CA HIS A 176 8.44 8.13 -20.85
C HIS A 176 8.70 7.73 -22.32
N PRO A 177 9.46 8.53 -23.09
CA PRO A 177 9.68 8.33 -24.53
C PRO A 177 10.20 6.95 -24.91
N SER A 178 11.05 6.32 -24.10
CA SER A 178 11.61 5.00 -24.39
C SER A 178 10.58 3.86 -24.40
N PHE A 179 9.38 4.07 -23.83
CA PHE A 179 8.33 3.07 -23.79
C PHE A 179 7.20 3.32 -24.78
N LYS A 180 7.23 4.46 -25.49
CA LYS A 180 6.20 4.77 -26.51
C LYS A 180 6.19 3.70 -27.60
N ASN A 181 4.98 3.17 -27.90
CA ASN A 181 4.70 2.11 -28.86
C ASN A 181 5.33 0.74 -28.53
N ARG A 182 5.97 0.57 -27.38
CA ARG A 182 6.62 -0.68 -26.95
C ARG A 182 5.88 -1.39 -25.82
N VAL A 183 4.88 -0.79 -25.22
CA VAL A 183 4.16 -1.35 -24.08
C VAL A 183 2.67 -1.48 -24.35
N ASP A 184 2.07 -2.50 -23.74
CA ASP A 184 0.63 -2.76 -23.76
C ASP A 184 0.25 -3.55 -22.51
N LEU A 185 -1.05 -3.56 -22.15
CA LEU A 185 -1.57 -4.52 -21.18
C LEU A 185 -1.83 -5.86 -21.85
N GLN A 186 -1.49 -6.95 -21.18
CA GLN A 186 -1.74 -8.32 -21.66
C GLN A 186 -3.25 -8.55 -21.86
N ASP A 187 -4.06 -8.09 -20.95
CA ASP A 187 -5.52 -8.08 -21.08
C ASP A 187 -6.06 -6.64 -20.91
N ARG A 188 -6.44 -6.01 -22.00
CA ARG A 188 -7.04 -4.65 -21.96
C ARG A 188 -8.41 -4.60 -21.28
N GLN A 189 -9.06 -5.76 -21.09
CA GLN A 189 -10.33 -5.85 -20.35
C GLN A 189 -10.10 -6.06 -18.86
N MET A 190 -8.84 -6.31 -18.45
CA MET A 190 -8.43 -6.52 -17.05
C MET A 190 -9.28 -7.60 -16.35
N LYS A 191 -9.61 -8.66 -17.11
CA LYS A 191 -10.37 -9.79 -16.58
C LYS A 191 -9.61 -10.41 -15.39
N ASP A 192 -10.36 -10.79 -14.39
CA ASP A 192 -9.80 -11.42 -13.19
C ASP A 192 -8.66 -10.62 -12.54
N GLY A 193 -8.64 -9.29 -12.78
CA GLY A 193 -7.65 -8.38 -12.24
C GLY A 193 -6.29 -8.43 -12.95
N ASP A 194 -6.16 -9.09 -14.10
CA ASP A 194 -4.90 -9.12 -14.86
C ASP A 194 -4.58 -7.73 -15.43
N VAL A 195 -3.49 -7.13 -14.94
CA VAL A 195 -2.95 -5.85 -15.38
C VAL A 195 -1.48 -5.99 -15.79
N SER A 196 -1.10 -7.20 -16.19
CA SER A 196 0.26 -7.51 -16.64
C SER A 196 0.67 -6.65 -17.82
N LEU A 197 1.92 -6.18 -17.81
CA LEU A 197 2.53 -5.36 -18.84
C LEU A 197 3.26 -6.23 -19.86
N ILE A 198 2.98 -6.05 -21.13
CA ILE A 198 3.83 -6.54 -22.22
C ILE A 198 4.81 -5.44 -22.58
N LEU A 199 6.11 -5.73 -22.49
CA LEU A 199 7.19 -4.86 -22.96
C LEU A 199 7.86 -5.53 -24.17
N LYS A 200 7.79 -4.86 -25.31
CA LYS A 200 8.28 -5.38 -26.60
C LYS A 200 9.72 -5.00 -26.85
N ASP A 201 10.41 -5.90 -27.57
CA ASP A 201 11.76 -5.68 -28.05
C ASP A 201 12.71 -5.18 -26.95
N VAL A 202 12.83 -5.94 -25.85
CA VAL A 202 13.60 -5.54 -24.68
C VAL A 202 15.07 -5.40 -25.00
N THR A 203 15.69 -4.40 -24.39
CA THR A 203 17.11 -4.08 -24.53
C THR A 203 17.80 -3.96 -23.19
N ILE A 204 19.10 -3.87 -23.15
CA ILE A 204 19.86 -3.62 -21.91
C ILE A 204 19.43 -2.33 -21.18
N ASN A 205 18.86 -1.35 -21.89
CA ASN A 205 18.33 -0.12 -21.31
C ASN A 205 17.00 -0.31 -20.57
N ASP A 206 16.35 -1.48 -20.73
CA ASP A 206 15.11 -1.82 -20.05
C ASP A 206 15.35 -2.54 -18.72
N VAL A 207 16.60 -2.84 -18.39
CA VAL A 207 16.97 -3.40 -17.08
C VAL A 207 16.54 -2.45 -15.97
N GLY A 208 15.90 -2.98 -14.95
CA GLY A 208 15.45 -2.17 -13.81
C GLY A 208 14.34 -2.80 -13.01
N SER A 209 13.87 -2.07 -11.98
CA SER A 209 12.80 -2.48 -11.09
C SER A 209 11.52 -1.77 -11.50
N TYR A 210 10.54 -2.55 -11.94
CA TYR A 210 9.22 -2.10 -12.38
C TYR A 210 8.21 -2.29 -11.27
N GLU A 211 7.41 -1.27 -11.03
CA GLU A 211 6.39 -1.26 -10.00
C GLU A 211 5.02 -1.18 -10.63
N CYS A 212 4.13 -2.06 -10.20
CA CYS A 212 2.73 -2.10 -10.61
C CYS A 212 1.83 -1.57 -9.50
N ARG A 213 1.02 -0.55 -9.81
CA ARG A 213 0.01 -0.01 -8.92
C ARG A 213 -1.35 -0.02 -9.59
N VAL A 214 -2.40 -0.30 -8.83
CA VAL A 214 -3.78 -0.24 -9.30
C VAL A 214 -4.64 0.58 -8.35
N LYS A 215 -5.68 1.18 -8.88
CA LYS A 215 -6.73 1.81 -8.09
C LYS A 215 -8.07 1.28 -8.52
N THR A 216 -8.89 0.91 -7.54
CA THR A 216 -10.25 0.44 -7.75
C THR A 216 -11.26 1.53 -7.35
N GLY A 217 -12.42 1.58 -8.01
CA GLY A 217 -13.54 2.47 -7.65
C GLY A 217 -13.67 3.75 -8.48
N ASN A 218 -14.83 4.43 -8.32
CA ASN A 218 -15.29 5.55 -9.17
C ASN A 218 -14.75 6.94 -8.80
N ASN A 219 -13.58 7.08 -8.23
CA ASN A 219 -13.05 8.40 -7.88
C ASN A 219 -12.49 9.13 -9.11
N ARG A 220 -13.40 9.79 -9.88
CA ARG A 220 -13.09 10.55 -11.09
C ARG A 220 -12.35 11.88 -10.88
N ARG A 221 -11.93 12.22 -9.67
CA ARG A 221 -11.31 13.54 -9.41
C ARG A 221 -10.07 13.39 -8.55
N LYS A 222 -8.92 13.35 -9.20
CA LYS A 222 -7.61 13.96 -8.84
C LYS A 222 -6.53 13.40 -9.75
N ARG A 223 -5.54 14.25 -10.13
CA ARG A 223 -4.28 13.81 -10.75
C ARG A 223 -3.81 12.56 -10.00
N ALA A 224 -3.64 11.49 -10.75
CA ALA A 224 -3.28 10.20 -10.16
C ALA A 224 -1.79 10.19 -9.81
N ASN A 225 -1.42 10.86 -8.74
CA ASN A 225 -0.28 10.38 -7.97
C ASN A 225 -0.83 9.24 -7.11
N LEU A 226 -0.62 8.02 -7.57
CA LEU A 226 -0.86 6.83 -6.78
C LEU A 226 0.24 6.79 -5.70
N SER A 227 0.04 7.55 -4.61
CA SER A 227 0.95 7.59 -3.46
C SER A 227 0.88 6.33 -2.59
N GLY A 228 0.33 5.22 -3.13
CA GLY A 228 0.24 3.92 -2.46
C GLY A 228 1.45 3.03 -2.75
N GLU A 229 1.64 2.02 -1.92
CA GLU A 229 2.62 0.96 -2.20
C GLU A 229 2.24 0.22 -3.49
N PRO A 230 3.24 -0.25 -4.27
CA PRO A 230 2.97 -1.13 -5.41
C PRO A 230 2.35 -2.46 -4.92
N ILE A 231 1.52 -3.08 -5.75
CA ILE A 231 1.02 -4.44 -5.49
C ILE A 231 1.99 -5.51 -6.00
N SER A 232 2.88 -5.16 -6.92
CA SER A 232 3.95 -6.04 -7.41
C SER A 232 5.18 -5.22 -7.79
N ILE A 233 6.36 -5.77 -7.50
CA ILE A 233 7.66 -5.22 -7.89
C ILE A 233 8.37 -6.28 -8.72
N ILE A 234 8.77 -5.95 -9.96
CA ILE A 234 9.40 -6.88 -10.86
C ILE A 234 10.75 -6.34 -11.29
N THR A 235 11.81 -7.06 -10.98
CA THR A 235 13.15 -6.77 -11.48
C THR A 235 13.36 -7.45 -12.81
N LEU A 236 13.49 -6.68 -13.88
CA LEU A 236 13.83 -7.15 -15.22
C LEU A 236 15.35 -7.16 -15.38
N SER A 237 15.88 -8.33 -15.76
CA SER A 237 17.27 -8.51 -16.19
C SER A 237 17.27 -8.88 -17.67
N VAL A 238 18.15 -8.25 -18.45
CA VAL A 238 18.26 -8.52 -19.89
C VAL A 238 19.65 -9.05 -20.19
N VAL A 239 19.71 -10.21 -20.85
CA VAL A 239 20.96 -10.84 -21.30
C VAL A 239 21.10 -10.69 -22.82
N VAL A 240 22.32 -10.48 -23.27
CA VAL A 240 22.62 -10.45 -24.71
C VAL A 240 23.05 -11.85 -25.13
N PRO A 241 22.39 -12.50 -26.11
CA PRO A 241 22.79 -13.79 -26.60
C PRO A 241 24.24 -13.79 -27.12
N PRO A 242 25.04 -14.80 -26.81
CA PRO A 242 26.39 -14.88 -27.36
C PRO A 242 26.32 -15.03 -28.90
N GLY A 243 26.80 -14.00 -29.63
CA GLY A 243 26.82 -13.97 -31.10
C GLY A 243 26.23 -12.70 -31.74
N GLN A 244 25.56 -11.82 -30.98
CA GLN A 244 25.04 -10.54 -31.48
C GLN A 244 25.94 -9.32 -31.14
N THR A 245 27.19 -9.54 -30.79
CA THR A 245 28.14 -8.42 -30.60
C THR A 245 28.53 -7.87 -31.95
N GLY A 246 27.91 -6.73 -32.35
CA GLY A 246 28.44 -5.89 -33.40
C GLY A 246 29.87 -5.39 -33.04
N PRO A 247 30.65 -4.88 -33.98
CA PRO A 247 32.09 -4.67 -33.84
C PRO A 247 32.52 -3.56 -32.86
N SER A 248 31.73 -3.15 -31.88
CA SER A 248 32.04 -2.11 -30.92
C SER A 248 31.81 -2.42 -29.45
N ALA A 249 31.56 -3.67 -29.07
CA ALA A 249 31.43 -4.07 -27.66
C ALA A 249 32.56 -4.96 -27.18
N GLY A 250 33.78 -4.52 -27.44
CA GLY A 250 34.97 -5.01 -26.73
C GLY A 250 35.02 -4.41 -25.34
N VAL A 251 35.11 -5.31 -24.33
CA VAL A 251 35.32 -5.00 -22.91
C VAL A 251 34.05 -4.59 -22.13
N ILE A 252 33.31 -5.55 -21.63
CA ILE A 252 32.93 -5.73 -20.23
C ILE A 252 32.30 -7.15 -20.08
N ILE A 253 33.12 -8.20 -20.15
CA ILE A 253 32.73 -9.51 -19.65
C ILE A 253 33.57 -9.76 -18.41
N GLY A 254 33.00 -9.66 -17.23
CA GLY A 254 33.70 -10.11 -16.04
C GLY A 254 33.43 -9.41 -14.73
N LEU A 255 32.22 -8.93 -14.43
CA LEU A 255 31.90 -8.50 -13.04
C LEU A 255 30.41 -8.54 -12.80
N SER A 256 29.76 -9.70 -12.82
CA SER A 256 28.30 -9.67 -12.70
C SER A 256 27.66 -10.49 -11.59
N VAL A 257 28.39 -11.22 -10.75
CA VAL A 257 27.74 -11.93 -9.65
C VAL A 257 28.27 -11.53 -8.28
N SER A 258 29.48 -10.97 -8.19
CA SER A 258 30.07 -10.58 -6.90
C SER A 258 29.77 -9.14 -6.47
N ALA A 259 29.33 -8.26 -7.36
CA ALA A 259 29.13 -6.83 -7.05
C ALA A 259 27.79 -6.53 -6.38
N VAL A 260 26.75 -7.33 -6.63
CA VAL A 260 25.44 -7.10 -6.02
C VAL A 260 25.45 -7.43 -4.52
N LEU A 261 26.26 -8.41 -4.10
CA LEU A 261 26.38 -8.75 -2.68
C LEU A 261 27.26 -7.76 -1.89
N LEU A 262 28.12 -6.96 -2.56
CA LEU A 262 28.99 -6.00 -1.87
C LEU A 262 28.32 -4.64 -1.63
N VAL A 263 27.26 -4.29 -2.36
CA VAL A 263 26.56 -2.99 -2.18
C VAL A 263 25.40 -3.13 -1.19
N ALA A 264 24.76 -4.29 -1.10
CA ALA A 264 23.66 -4.52 -0.15
C ALA A 264 24.13 -4.55 1.31
N ALA A 265 25.35 -5.04 1.58
CA ALA A 265 25.88 -5.15 2.93
C ALA A 265 26.15 -3.79 3.62
N PRO A 266 26.75 -2.78 2.98
CA PRO A 266 26.99 -1.49 3.65
C PRO A 266 25.72 -0.67 3.83
N VAL A 267 24.75 -0.76 2.93
CA VAL A 267 23.48 0.00 3.05
C VAL A 267 22.63 -0.59 4.18
N GLY A 268 22.48 -1.91 4.25
CA GLY A 268 21.81 -2.59 5.37
C GLY A 268 22.47 -2.30 6.71
N PHE A 269 23.80 -2.28 6.75
CA PHE A 269 24.56 -1.97 7.97
C PHE A 269 24.39 -0.52 8.44
N LEU A 270 24.32 0.43 7.50
CA LEU A 270 24.10 1.85 7.81
C LEU A 270 22.68 2.10 8.30
N ILE A 271 21.67 1.44 7.72
CA ILE A 271 20.28 1.50 8.17
C ILE A 271 20.17 0.87 9.57
N PHE A 272 20.78 -0.28 9.79
CA PHE A 272 20.80 -0.95 11.10
C PHE A 272 21.52 -0.12 12.19
N ARG A 273 22.66 0.54 11.85
CA ARG A 273 23.34 1.46 12.76
C ARG A 273 22.47 2.69 13.10
N LYS A 274 21.77 3.26 12.12
CA LYS A 274 20.89 4.40 12.32
C LYS A 274 19.68 4.04 13.20
N TYR A 275 19.13 2.84 13.01
CA TYR A 275 18.04 2.30 13.82
C TYR A 275 18.48 2.05 15.27
N LYS A 276 19.65 1.43 15.48
CA LYS A 276 20.23 1.18 16.80
C LYS A 276 20.57 2.49 17.54
N GLN A 277 21.03 3.51 16.83
CA GLN A 277 21.40 4.81 17.41
C GLN A 277 20.16 5.63 17.82
N ARG A 278 19.01 5.49 17.14
CA ARG A 278 17.73 6.06 17.58
C ARG A 278 17.26 5.41 18.89
N ARG A 279 17.32 4.09 18.98
CA ARG A 279 16.89 3.35 20.18
C ARG A 279 17.74 3.65 21.42
N SER A 280 19.01 4.02 21.26
CA SER A 280 19.90 4.44 22.38
C SER A 280 19.63 5.88 22.85
N ARG A 281 19.05 6.76 22.01
CA ARG A 281 18.68 8.12 22.42
C ARG A 281 17.41 8.15 23.25
N ASP A 282 16.45 7.28 22.95
CA ASP A 282 15.20 7.21 23.72
C ASP A 282 15.35 6.58 25.10
N SER A 283 16.51 5.93 25.38
CA SER A 283 16.81 5.30 26.68
C SER A 283 17.56 6.22 27.67
N ILE A 284 17.88 7.45 27.31
CA ILE A 284 18.70 8.37 28.13
C ILE A 284 17.90 9.57 28.68
N GLN A 285 16.60 9.63 28.43
CA GLN A 285 15.74 10.67 29.03
C GLN A 285 14.82 10.11 30.11
N HIS A 286 15.39 9.72 31.23
CA HIS A 286 14.92 9.76 32.61
C HIS A 286 16.06 9.28 33.50
N PRO A 287 16.48 9.88 34.60
CA PRO A 287 15.72 10.54 35.64
C PRO A 287 16.46 11.74 36.29
N SER A 288 15.81 12.38 37.16
CA SER A 288 16.25 13.12 38.31
C SER A 288 15.59 14.51 38.39
N ASP A 289 14.49 14.55 39.13
CA ASP A 289 14.19 15.64 40.03
C ASP A 289 13.09 15.16 41.00
N MET A 290 13.55 14.43 42.02
CA MET A 290 12.82 14.31 43.27
C MET A 290 13.82 14.21 44.42
N GLN A 291 14.34 15.37 44.83
CA GLN A 291 14.77 15.64 46.21
C GLN A 291 15.09 17.12 46.35
N GLN A 292 14.23 17.83 47.01
CA GLN A 292 14.46 18.76 48.11
C GLN A 292 13.33 19.76 48.27
N LEU A 293 12.78 19.70 49.49
CA LEU A 293 11.94 20.59 50.28
C LEU A 293 10.44 20.36 50.20
#